data_d8ecafefcebbd0a375d7a5d4df575784
#
_entry.id   d8ecafefcebbd0a375d7a5d4df575784
#
_cell.length_a   1.000
_cell.length_b   1.000
_cell.length_c   1.000
_cell.angle_alpha   90.00
_cell.angle_beta   90.00
_cell.angle_gamma   90.00
#
_symmetry.space_group_name_H-M   'P 1'
#
loop_
_entity.id
_entity.type
_entity.pdbx_description
1 polymer ?
#
loop_
_entity_poly.entity_id
_entity_poly.type
_entity_poly.pdbx_seq_one_letter_code
_entity_poly.pdbx_strand_id
1 'polypeptide(L)'
;MQIQTEATGRWQLAPENLAATTFPEHADAAVADSAEIIEQQTEYQPSFTGTGKEYFRIWIVNLCLSLATLGIYSAWAKVRRLKYFDRNTQLNGAAFNFHGDPMTIFRGRIIAVLLLFCYHYLFTFSKALALSLFAIFLLGVPWMMRSALRFRLRNTSFMGLRCQFHGTLAGAYATYLPVGLVVLLPGLLGVLIPHKPGIMVFAFIPYLSWPWLHARMRMYQHNGLAVAGIKSSCSLTKGSFFLSYFIIGLSLLIFVMLVGMGTAIFFASFKNHAAESYRIFMEAYSWVLIPAGFLVVLLAYAIFLSGSTLLQVKIWNKSWNATRFPGVEIDSHLPYIAYYFLQLKNLFLTLLTLGLYRPFAVVNVYRFRLQHVSLKAVGLEQLLAMQHAQVAQAGKSGQVGQASGDSSADLFGFDLSW
;
A
#
# COMPACT_ATOMS: atom_id res chain seq x y z
N MET A 1 -8.89 -61.61 21.52
CA MET A 1 -8.58 -60.71 20.41
C MET A 1 -7.32 -61.22 19.76
N GLN A 2 -7.49 -62.16 18.78
CA GLN A 2 -6.36 -62.74 18.05
C GLN A 2 -6.40 -62.22 16.63
N ILE A 3 -5.31 -61.61 16.22
CA ILE A 3 -5.09 -61.12 14.86
C ILE A 3 -4.43 -62.27 14.07
N GLN A 4 -5.09 -62.81 13.07
CA GLN A 4 -4.47 -63.67 12.05
C GLN A 4 -4.20 -62.82 10.81
N THR A 5 -2.95 -62.74 10.44
CA THR A 5 -2.48 -62.15 9.19
C THR A 5 -2.41 -63.22 8.13
N GLU A 6 -3.21 -63.12 7.07
CA GLU A 6 -3.00 -63.84 5.82
C GLU A 6 -2.75 -62.86 4.67
N ALA A 7 -1.75 -63.22 3.89
CA ALA A 7 -1.15 -62.44 2.82
C ALA A 7 -1.94 -62.57 1.51
N THR A 8 -2.93 -61.71 1.30
CA THR A 8 -3.39 -61.30 -0.04
C THR A 8 -4.30 -60.08 0.12
N GLY A 9 -3.80 -58.91 -0.28
CA GLY A 9 -4.39 -57.60 -0.05
C GLY A 9 -5.73 -57.33 -0.74
N ARG A 10 -6.82 -57.90 -0.20
CA ARG A 10 -8.18 -57.47 -0.55
C ARG A 10 -9.05 -57.52 0.71
N TRP A 11 -9.44 -56.33 1.16
CA TRP A 11 -10.43 -56.19 2.21
C TRP A 11 -11.81 -56.50 1.63
N GLN A 12 -12.41 -57.63 2.00
CA GLN A 12 -13.84 -57.90 1.80
C GLN A 12 -14.53 -57.66 3.15
N LEU A 13 -15.41 -56.67 3.17
CA LEU A 13 -16.33 -56.42 4.27
C LEU A 13 -17.45 -57.46 4.17
N ALA A 14 -17.63 -58.30 5.22
CA ALA A 14 -18.75 -59.21 5.36
C ALA A 14 -20.05 -58.42 5.50
N PRO A 15 -21.18 -58.87 4.95
CA PRO A 15 -22.47 -58.25 5.10
C PRO A 15 -23.06 -58.61 6.47
N GLU A 16 -22.83 -57.79 7.49
CA GLU A 16 -23.56 -57.91 8.74
C GLU A 16 -24.71 -56.87 8.75
N ASN A 17 -25.89 -57.46 8.87
CA ASN A 17 -27.21 -56.87 9.13
C ASN A 17 -27.24 -55.40 9.55
N LEU A 18 -27.46 -54.51 8.61
CA LEU A 18 -27.95 -53.16 8.90
C LEU A 18 -29.45 -53.24 9.22
N ALA A 19 -29.77 -53.45 10.50
CA ALA A 19 -31.06 -53.09 11.03
C ALA A 19 -31.22 -51.57 10.79
N ALA A 20 -32.29 -51.20 10.12
CA ALA A 20 -32.66 -49.83 9.83
C ALA A 20 -32.73 -49.03 11.14
N THR A 21 -31.65 -48.33 11.49
CA THR A 21 -31.71 -47.25 12.44
C THR A 21 -32.35 -46.06 11.72
N THR A 22 -33.65 -45.89 11.96
CA THR A 22 -34.37 -44.63 11.67
C THR A 22 -33.64 -43.50 12.38
N PHE A 23 -32.90 -42.67 11.62
CA PHE A 23 -32.39 -41.41 12.12
C PHE A 23 -33.60 -40.56 12.51
N PRO A 24 -33.61 -39.92 13.69
CA PRO A 24 -34.71 -39.07 14.07
C PRO A 24 -34.84 -37.90 13.10
N GLU A 25 -36.05 -37.70 12.62
CA GLU A 25 -36.49 -36.63 11.68
C GLU A 25 -36.06 -35.22 12.11
N HIS A 26 -35.57 -35.06 13.34
CA HIS A 26 -35.00 -33.81 13.89
C HIS A 26 -33.55 -33.50 13.47
N ALA A 27 -32.81 -34.49 12.90
CA ALA A 27 -31.45 -34.24 12.43
C ALA A 27 -31.42 -33.42 11.15
N ASP A 28 -32.39 -33.64 10.26
CA ASP A 28 -32.53 -32.91 9.01
C ASP A 28 -32.99 -31.45 9.25
N ALA A 29 -33.83 -31.22 10.25
CA ALA A 29 -34.22 -29.85 10.65
C ALA A 29 -33.04 -29.08 11.27
N ALA A 30 -32.18 -29.73 12.08
CA ALA A 30 -31.00 -29.09 12.64
C ALA A 30 -29.89 -28.83 11.62
N VAL A 31 -29.79 -29.67 10.56
CA VAL A 31 -28.87 -29.45 9.43
C VAL A 31 -29.41 -28.37 8.51
N ALA A 32 -30.72 -28.31 8.28
CA ALA A 32 -31.37 -27.24 7.52
C ALA A 32 -31.27 -25.90 8.23
N ASP A 33 -31.49 -25.85 9.56
CA ASP A 33 -31.35 -24.65 10.40
C ASP A 33 -29.90 -24.16 10.47
N SER A 34 -28.93 -25.09 10.53
CA SER A 34 -27.50 -24.74 10.45
C SER A 34 -27.07 -24.31 9.04
N ALA A 35 -27.70 -24.82 7.97
CA ALA A 35 -27.46 -24.35 6.61
C ALA A 35 -28.08 -22.97 6.37
N GLU A 36 -29.26 -22.70 6.95
CA GLU A 36 -29.93 -21.40 6.87
C GLU A 36 -29.20 -20.30 7.67
N ILE A 37 -28.52 -20.66 8.77
CA ILE A 37 -27.63 -19.75 9.53
C ILE A 37 -26.34 -19.41 8.76
N ILE A 38 -25.90 -20.26 7.86
CA ILE A 38 -24.71 -20.02 7.02
C ILE A 38 -25.01 -19.03 5.88
N GLU A 39 -26.26 -18.77 5.54
CA GLU A 39 -26.65 -18.01 4.34
C GLU A 39 -26.93 -16.52 4.56
N GLN A 40 -26.96 -16.00 5.79
CA GLN A 40 -27.15 -14.58 6.03
C GLN A 40 -25.82 -13.82 6.23
N GLN A 41 -24.97 -13.84 5.20
CA GLN A 41 -23.85 -12.88 5.14
C GLN A 41 -24.43 -11.47 4.89
N THR A 42 -24.35 -10.62 5.89
CA THR A 42 -24.71 -9.21 5.76
C THR A 42 -23.58 -8.44 5.11
N GLU A 43 -23.88 -7.65 4.10
CA GLU A 43 -22.91 -6.78 3.44
C GLU A 43 -22.88 -5.42 4.15
N TYR A 44 -21.70 -5.04 4.62
CA TYR A 44 -21.44 -3.77 5.27
C TYR A 44 -20.58 -2.89 4.35
N GLN A 45 -21.04 -1.70 4.04
CA GLN A 45 -20.30 -0.75 3.23
C GLN A 45 -19.71 0.36 4.09
N PRO A 46 -18.38 0.58 4.07
CA PRO A 46 -17.78 1.70 4.78
C PRO A 46 -18.18 3.01 4.09
N SER A 47 -18.44 4.04 4.89
CA SER A 47 -18.81 5.37 4.41
C SER A 47 -17.83 6.43 4.90
N PHE A 48 -17.77 7.55 4.18
CA PHE A 48 -16.96 8.70 4.56
C PHE A 48 -17.82 9.95 4.63
N THR A 49 -17.97 10.51 5.83
CA THR A 49 -18.81 11.67 6.11
C THR A 49 -18.08 13.01 5.96
N GLY A 50 -16.75 13.01 5.98
CA GLY A 50 -15.92 14.22 5.88
C GLY A 50 -16.07 14.94 4.55
N THR A 51 -15.93 16.26 4.56
CA THR A 51 -16.06 17.13 3.37
C THR A 51 -14.74 17.74 2.93
N GLY A 52 -14.63 18.01 1.62
CA GLY A 52 -13.43 18.70 1.08
C GLY A 52 -13.22 20.08 1.68
N LYS A 53 -14.32 20.82 2.03
CA LYS A 53 -14.23 22.16 2.63
C LYS A 53 -13.67 22.12 4.05
N GLU A 54 -14.11 21.16 4.88
CA GLU A 54 -13.56 20.96 6.23
C GLU A 54 -12.09 20.57 6.18
N TYR A 55 -11.76 19.62 5.30
CA TYR A 55 -10.37 19.20 5.17
C TYR A 55 -9.46 20.31 4.60
N PHE A 56 -9.96 21.16 3.71
CA PHE A 56 -9.24 22.35 3.22
C PHE A 56 -8.86 23.30 4.36
N ARG A 57 -9.79 23.60 5.29
CA ARG A 57 -9.50 24.44 6.46
C ARG A 57 -8.37 23.85 7.32
N ILE A 58 -8.43 22.53 7.55
CA ILE A 58 -7.37 21.83 8.30
C ILE A 58 -6.04 21.89 7.54
N TRP A 59 -6.08 21.64 6.24
CA TRP A 59 -4.90 21.55 5.39
C TRP A 59 -4.19 22.89 5.23
N ILE A 60 -4.91 23.99 5.00
CA ILE A 60 -4.33 25.32 4.82
C ILE A 60 -3.63 25.80 6.10
N VAL A 61 -4.26 25.61 7.25
CA VAL A 61 -3.66 25.95 8.55
C VAL A 61 -2.39 25.10 8.79
N ASN A 62 -2.47 23.80 8.51
CA ASN A 62 -1.32 22.91 8.64
C ASN A 62 -0.19 23.28 7.68
N LEU A 63 -0.51 23.73 6.45
CA LEU A 63 0.47 24.20 5.47
C LEU A 63 1.17 25.46 5.96
N CYS A 64 0.41 26.50 6.36
CA CYS A 64 0.95 27.75 6.86
C CYS A 64 1.84 27.54 8.09
N LEU A 65 1.38 26.76 9.07
CA LEU A 65 2.16 26.44 10.26
C LEU A 65 3.42 25.61 9.94
N SER A 66 3.34 24.69 9.00
CA SER A 66 4.51 23.91 8.58
C SER A 66 5.55 24.77 7.87
N LEU A 67 5.12 25.74 7.04
CA LEU A 67 6.01 26.71 6.40
C LEU A 67 6.63 27.64 7.42
N ALA A 68 5.82 28.23 8.32
CA ALA A 68 6.29 29.15 9.36
C ALA A 68 7.29 28.50 10.33
N THR A 69 7.16 27.18 10.58
CA THR A 69 8.05 26.43 11.49
C THR A 69 9.13 25.64 10.75
N LEU A 70 9.41 25.93 9.48
CA LEU A 70 10.38 25.21 8.64
C LEU A 70 10.21 23.67 8.68
N GLY A 71 8.94 23.22 8.70
CA GLY A 71 8.60 21.79 8.70
C GLY A 71 8.46 21.13 10.07
N ILE A 72 8.82 21.78 11.17
CA ILE A 72 8.68 21.22 12.53
C ILE A 72 7.23 20.84 12.81
N TYR A 73 6.28 21.72 12.51
CA TYR A 73 4.85 21.48 12.73
C TYR A 73 4.27 20.31 11.91
N SER A 74 4.97 19.85 10.89
CA SER A 74 4.48 18.79 9.99
C SER A 74 4.13 17.46 10.70
N ALA A 75 4.69 17.18 11.89
CA ALA A 75 4.32 16.03 12.71
C ALA A 75 2.89 16.16 13.27
N TRP A 76 2.55 17.34 13.79
CA TRP A 76 1.19 17.67 14.28
C TRP A 76 0.19 17.70 13.13
N ALA A 77 0.57 18.28 12.00
CA ALA A 77 -0.22 18.27 10.77
C ALA A 77 -0.60 16.85 10.34
N LYS A 78 0.35 15.91 10.40
CA LYS A 78 0.11 14.49 10.09
C LYS A 78 -0.92 13.87 11.03
N VAL A 79 -0.77 14.02 12.34
CA VAL A 79 -1.73 13.46 13.32
C VAL A 79 -3.10 14.08 13.13
N ARG A 80 -3.19 15.40 12.90
CA ARG A 80 -4.47 16.09 12.65
C ARG A 80 -5.16 15.54 11.40
N ARG A 81 -4.41 15.29 10.33
CA ARG A 81 -4.91 14.62 9.11
C ARG A 81 -5.45 13.23 9.42
N LEU A 82 -4.68 12.39 10.10
CA LEU A 82 -5.08 11.02 10.43
C LEU A 82 -6.35 10.99 11.29
N LYS A 83 -6.42 11.84 12.32
CA LYS A 83 -7.62 12.00 13.14
C LYS A 83 -8.85 12.40 12.33
N TYR A 84 -8.69 13.31 11.37
CA TYR A 84 -9.79 13.75 10.51
C TYR A 84 -10.33 12.59 9.66
N PHE A 85 -9.44 11.85 8.96
CA PHE A 85 -9.87 10.75 8.10
C PHE A 85 -10.47 9.59 8.90
N ASP A 86 -9.84 9.17 10.00
CA ASP A 86 -10.33 8.06 10.80
C ASP A 86 -11.69 8.39 11.44
N ARG A 87 -11.88 9.59 12.01
CA ARG A 87 -13.15 10.00 12.62
C ARG A 87 -14.31 10.13 11.65
N ASN A 88 -14.03 10.47 10.40
CA ASN A 88 -15.04 10.56 9.35
C ASN A 88 -15.22 9.27 8.55
N THR A 89 -14.46 8.22 8.85
CA THR A 89 -14.65 6.89 8.26
C THR A 89 -15.54 6.08 9.19
N GLN A 90 -16.65 5.61 8.66
CA GLN A 90 -17.65 4.85 9.43
C GLN A 90 -17.90 3.49 8.78
N LEU A 91 -18.10 2.48 9.61
CA LEU A 91 -18.56 1.16 9.23
C LEU A 91 -19.76 0.80 10.13
N ASN A 92 -20.89 0.48 9.56
CA ASN A 92 -22.13 0.22 10.31
C ASN A 92 -22.47 1.31 11.34
N GLY A 93 -22.36 2.58 10.94
CA GLY A 93 -22.63 3.74 11.83
C GLY A 93 -21.55 4.05 12.87
N ALA A 94 -20.57 3.15 13.10
CA ALA A 94 -19.48 3.37 14.04
C ALA A 94 -18.26 3.97 13.35
N ALA A 95 -17.69 5.03 13.93
CA ALA A 95 -16.51 5.70 13.41
C ALA A 95 -15.21 5.08 13.92
N PHE A 96 -14.18 5.11 13.09
CA PHE A 96 -12.81 4.85 13.51
C PHE A 96 -12.26 6.04 14.32
N ASN A 97 -11.27 5.82 15.16
CA ASN A 97 -10.58 6.88 15.87
C ASN A 97 -9.07 6.67 15.85
N PHE A 98 -8.32 7.79 15.84
CA PHE A 98 -6.86 7.79 15.87
C PHE A 98 -6.33 8.48 17.12
N HIS A 99 -5.46 7.80 17.88
CA HIS A 99 -4.93 8.23 19.18
C HIS A 99 -3.43 8.55 19.17
N GLY A 100 -2.78 8.56 17.99
CA GLY A 100 -1.33 8.75 17.90
C GLY A 100 -0.85 10.09 18.45
N ASP A 101 0.29 10.05 19.14
CA ASP A 101 0.97 11.24 19.66
C ASP A 101 1.87 11.87 18.58
N PRO A 102 1.71 13.19 18.31
CA PRO A 102 2.56 13.91 17.35
C PRO A 102 4.05 13.91 17.74
N MET A 103 4.35 13.92 19.06
CA MET A 103 5.73 13.98 19.54
C MET A 103 6.54 12.74 19.16
N THR A 104 5.90 11.58 19.14
CA THR A 104 6.51 10.33 18.65
C THR A 104 6.95 10.44 17.18
N ILE A 105 6.08 11.01 16.33
CA ILE A 105 6.40 11.25 14.92
C ILE A 105 7.52 12.28 14.77
N PHE A 106 7.49 13.33 15.58
CA PHE A 106 8.49 14.39 15.57
C PHE A 106 9.88 13.87 15.93
N ARG A 107 10.01 13.09 17.01
CA ARG A 107 11.28 12.46 17.41
C ARG A 107 11.87 11.62 16.27
N GLY A 108 11.05 10.79 15.61
CA GLY A 108 11.50 9.99 14.48
C GLY A 108 12.00 10.83 13.30
N ARG A 109 11.37 11.98 13.03
CA ARG A 109 11.82 12.91 11.97
C ARG A 109 13.14 13.58 12.31
N ILE A 110 13.33 14.00 13.57
CA ILE A 110 14.62 14.59 14.00
C ILE A 110 15.75 13.57 13.75
N ILE A 111 15.55 12.32 14.17
CA ILE A 111 16.58 11.27 13.95
C ILE A 111 16.85 11.08 12.46
N ALA A 112 15.80 11.05 11.62
CA ALA A 112 15.98 10.90 10.17
C ALA A 112 16.73 12.09 9.55
N VAL A 113 16.43 13.32 9.97
CA VAL A 113 17.14 14.53 9.51
C VAL A 113 18.59 14.54 9.97
N LEU A 114 18.86 14.18 11.22
CA LEU A 114 20.23 14.06 11.74
C LEU A 114 21.04 13.01 10.98
N LEU A 115 20.47 11.84 10.71
CA LEU A 115 21.11 10.80 9.92
C LEU A 115 21.44 11.27 8.50
N LEU A 116 20.50 11.99 7.85
CA LEU A 116 20.69 12.54 6.51
C LEU A 116 21.80 13.60 6.51
N PHE A 117 21.81 14.47 7.53
CA PHE A 117 22.83 15.48 7.71
C PHE A 117 24.21 14.85 7.93
N CYS A 118 24.32 13.87 8.84
CA CYS A 118 25.54 13.11 9.07
C CYS A 118 26.03 12.43 7.79
N TYR A 119 25.12 11.80 7.02
CA TYR A 119 25.46 11.18 5.74
C TYR A 119 26.07 12.17 4.76
N HIS A 120 25.45 13.34 4.60
CA HIS A 120 25.92 14.38 3.69
C HIS A 120 27.33 14.89 4.04
N TYR A 121 27.57 15.16 5.31
CA TYR A 121 28.87 15.63 5.77
C TYR A 121 29.93 14.52 5.71
N LEU A 122 29.63 13.31 6.18
CA LEU A 122 30.58 12.19 6.16
C LEU A 122 31.00 11.82 4.74
N PHE A 123 30.10 11.98 3.76
CA PHE A 123 30.43 11.74 2.36
C PHE A 123 31.54 12.66 1.83
N THR A 124 31.62 13.89 2.35
CA THR A 124 32.66 14.86 2.00
C THR A 124 34.03 14.49 2.58
N PHE A 125 34.06 13.88 3.78
CA PHE A 125 35.31 13.55 4.48
C PHE A 125 35.83 12.15 4.13
N SER A 126 34.96 11.15 4.05
CA SER A 126 35.37 9.77 3.81
C SER A 126 34.29 8.93 3.17
N LYS A 127 34.59 8.37 2.00
CA LYS A 127 33.70 7.44 1.31
C LYS A 127 33.41 6.18 2.14
N ALA A 128 34.37 5.69 2.91
CA ALA A 128 34.22 4.50 3.75
C ALA A 128 33.19 4.76 4.87
N LEU A 129 33.28 5.92 5.55
CA LEU A 129 32.33 6.30 6.60
C LEU A 129 30.92 6.52 6.03
N ALA A 130 30.81 7.14 4.87
CA ALA A 130 29.52 7.31 4.19
C ALA A 130 28.89 5.98 3.81
N LEU A 131 29.65 5.03 3.28
CA LEU A 131 29.18 3.69 2.95
C LEU A 131 28.77 2.90 4.18
N SER A 132 29.50 3.03 5.30
CA SER A 132 29.13 2.40 6.57
C SER A 132 27.79 2.94 7.09
N LEU A 133 27.59 4.26 7.07
CA LEU A 133 26.35 4.89 7.49
C LEU A 133 25.19 4.48 6.56
N PHE A 134 25.45 4.40 5.25
CA PHE A 134 24.49 3.92 4.27
C PHE A 134 24.07 2.45 4.55
N ALA A 135 25.01 1.58 4.87
CA ALA A 135 24.71 0.19 5.23
C ALA A 135 23.86 0.12 6.51
N ILE A 136 24.18 0.91 7.53
CA ILE A 136 23.39 1.02 8.77
C ILE A 136 21.96 1.49 8.45
N PHE A 137 21.80 2.51 7.58
CA PHE A 137 20.49 3.00 7.15
C PHE A 137 19.70 1.91 6.41
N LEU A 138 20.32 1.23 5.45
CA LEU A 138 19.70 0.14 4.70
C LEU A 138 19.21 -1.00 5.61
N LEU A 139 20.02 -1.39 6.60
CA LEU A 139 19.63 -2.38 7.60
C LEU A 139 18.53 -1.86 8.55
N GLY A 140 18.47 -0.56 8.79
CA GLY A 140 17.44 0.06 9.62
C GLY A 140 16.06 0.15 8.93
N VAL A 141 16.01 0.24 7.59
CA VAL A 141 14.76 0.40 6.82
C VAL A 141 13.70 -0.64 7.14
N PRO A 142 13.98 -1.98 7.17
CA PRO A 142 12.95 -2.97 7.48
C PRO A 142 12.35 -2.81 8.87
N TRP A 143 13.18 -2.50 9.86
CA TRP A 143 12.72 -2.23 11.21
C TRP A 143 11.85 -0.97 11.27
N MET A 144 12.26 0.10 10.59
CA MET A 144 11.49 1.36 10.49
C MET A 144 10.13 1.14 9.83
N MET A 145 10.05 0.36 8.74
CA MET A 145 8.80 0.07 8.04
C MET A 145 7.84 -0.73 8.92
N ARG A 146 8.33 -1.76 9.63
CA ARG A 146 7.54 -2.50 10.59
C ARG A 146 7.03 -1.62 11.73
N SER A 147 7.89 -0.78 12.28
CA SER A 147 7.56 0.15 13.37
C SER A 147 6.48 1.16 12.94
N ALA A 148 6.58 1.68 11.71
CA ALA A 148 5.57 2.58 11.14
C ALA A 148 4.19 1.91 11.00
N LEU A 149 4.13 0.65 10.54
CA LEU A 149 2.89 -0.12 10.45
C LEU A 149 2.30 -0.38 11.84
N ARG A 150 3.13 -0.78 12.81
CA ARG A 150 2.70 -0.97 14.20
C ARG A 150 2.16 0.32 14.81
N PHE A 151 2.88 1.42 14.65
CA PHE A 151 2.45 2.73 15.15
C PHE A 151 1.08 3.12 14.58
N ARG A 152 0.90 3.01 13.26
CA ARG A 152 -0.36 3.38 12.60
C ARG A 152 -1.53 2.55 13.12
N LEU A 153 -1.40 1.22 13.16
CA LEU A 153 -2.48 0.32 13.56
C LEU A 153 -2.74 0.38 15.07
N ARG A 154 -1.71 0.36 15.91
CA ARG A 154 -1.88 0.43 17.38
C ARG A 154 -2.63 1.69 17.84
N ASN A 155 -2.45 2.78 17.10
CA ASN A 155 -3.12 4.05 17.38
C ASN A 155 -4.48 4.20 16.68
N THR A 156 -4.91 3.24 15.86
CA THR A 156 -6.25 3.20 15.27
C THR A 156 -7.15 2.29 16.09
N SER A 157 -8.35 2.75 16.42
CA SER A 157 -9.38 1.97 17.09
C SER A 157 -10.69 2.01 16.32
N PHE A 158 -11.45 0.93 16.41
CA PHE A 158 -12.81 0.80 15.90
C PHE A 158 -13.70 0.26 17.00
N MET A 159 -14.80 0.95 17.31
CA MET A 159 -15.72 0.60 18.42
C MET A 159 -14.98 0.33 19.75
N GLY A 160 -13.94 1.10 20.08
CA GLY A 160 -13.13 0.89 21.29
C GLY A 160 -12.07 -0.21 21.19
N LEU A 161 -12.15 -1.09 20.19
CA LEU A 161 -11.17 -2.15 19.94
C LEU A 161 -9.97 -1.61 19.16
N ARG A 162 -8.76 -1.85 19.65
CA ARG A 162 -7.53 -1.39 18.98
C ARG A 162 -7.13 -2.32 17.84
N CYS A 163 -6.75 -1.74 16.71
CA CYS A 163 -6.09 -2.47 15.64
C CYS A 163 -4.64 -2.80 16.05
N GLN A 164 -4.08 -3.87 15.51
CA GLN A 164 -2.72 -4.31 15.81
C GLN A 164 -2.00 -4.75 14.54
N PHE A 165 -0.66 -4.74 14.58
CA PHE A 165 0.17 -5.28 13.52
C PHE A 165 1.04 -6.41 14.08
N HIS A 166 0.82 -7.62 13.61
CA HIS A 166 1.53 -8.82 14.07
C HIS A 166 2.69 -9.26 13.16
N GLY A 167 3.03 -8.49 12.12
CA GLY A 167 4.16 -8.81 11.25
C GLY A 167 5.45 -9.00 12.04
N THR A 168 6.16 -10.13 11.80
CA THR A 168 7.42 -10.44 12.47
C THR A 168 8.57 -9.57 11.97
N LEU A 169 9.62 -9.41 12.78
CA LEU A 169 10.80 -8.67 12.38
C LEU A 169 11.54 -9.38 11.25
N ALA A 170 11.69 -10.70 11.32
CA ALA A 170 12.28 -11.50 10.25
C ALA A 170 11.52 -11.36 8.92
N GLY A 171 10.17 -11.33 8.98
CA GLY A 171 9.32 -11.05 7.81
C GLY A 171 9.53 -9.66 7.23
N ALA A 172 9.76 -8.64 8.08
CA ALA A 172 10.09 -7.29 7.62
C ALA A 172 11.43 -7.27 6.87
N TYR A 173 12.48 -7.88 7.44
CA TYR A 173 13.78 -7.98 6.76
C TYR A 173 13.68 -8.75 5.45
N ALA A 174 13.05 -9.89 5.46
CA ALA A 174 12.83 -10.69 4.26
C ALA A 174 12.08 -9.92 3.16
N THR A 175 11.23 -8.96 3.52
CA THR A 175 10.40 -8.18 2.59
C THR A 175 11.07 -6.89 2.15
N TYR A 176 11.53 -6.06 3.09
CA TYR A 176 11.97 -4.69 2.78
C TYR A 176 13.47 -4.56 2.49
N LEU A 177 14.32 -5.49 2.95
CA LEU A 177 15.75 -5.44 2.65
C LEU A 177 16.02 -5.60 1.14
N PRO A 178 15.42 -6.58 0.41
CA PRO A 178 15.57 -6.65 -1.04
C PRO A 178 15.05 -5.40 -1.77
N VAL A 179 13.95 -4.79 -1.29
CA VAL A 179 13.43 -3.54 -1.84
C VAL A 179 14.45 -2.42 -1.68
N GLY A 180 15.01 -2.25 -0.48
CA GLY A 180 16.04 -1.25 -0.21
C GLY A 180 17.27 -1.46 -1.09
N LEU A 181 17.74 -2.70 -1.24
CA LEU A 181 18.88 -3.02 -2.11
C LEU A 181 18.60 -2.62 -3.56
N VAL A 182 17.45 -3.00 -4.14
CA VAL A 182 17.09 -2.66 -5.52
C VAL A 182 17.03 -1.14 -5.72
N VAL A 183 16.36 -0.41 -4.81
CA VAL A 183 16.19 1.05 -4.93
C VAL A 183 17.51 1.80 -4.81
N LEU A 184 18.41 1.34 -3.93
CA LEU A 184 19.64 2.05 -3.60
C LEU A 184 20.83 1.63 -4.46
N LEU A 185 20.73 0.51 -5.20
CA LEU A 185 21.83 -0.04 -5.99
C LEU A 185 22.39 0.94 -7.04
N PRO A 186 21.58 1.71 -7.83
CA PRO A 186 22.14 2.66 -8.78
C PRO A 186 22.98 3.76 -8.11
N GLY A 187 22.47 4.29 -6.99
CA GLY A 187 23.22 5.28 -6.21
C GLY A 187 24.52 4.74 -5.64
N LEU A 188 24.50 3.52 -5.13
CA LEU A 188 25.69 2.84 -4.60
C LEU A 188 26.74 2.62 -5.69
N LEU A 189 26.35 2.11 -6.86
CA LEU A 189 27.25 1.92 -8.00
C LEU A 189 27.81 3.23 -8.53
N GLY A 190 27.00 4.31 -8.54
CA GLY A 190 27.46 5.65 -8.91
C GLY A 190 28.59 6.17 -8.00
N VAL A 191 28.54 5.84 -6.72
CA VAL A 191 29.60 6.19 -5.75
C VAL A 191 30.84 5.32 -5.92
N LEU A 192 30.65 4.01 -6.11
CA LEU A 192 31.75 3.04 -6.18
C LEU A 192 32.50 3.10 -7.52
N ILE A 193 31.79 3.33 -8.62
CA ILE A 193 32.33 3.23 -9.99
C ILE A 193 31.92 4.47 -10.82
N PRO A 194 32.32 5.69 -10.41
CA PRO A 194 31.84 6.94 -11.03
C PRO A 194 32.30 7.11 -12.50
N HIS A 195 33.39 6.44 -12.90
CA HIS A 195 34.02 6.63 -14.22
C HIS A 195 33.55 5.63 -15.29
N LYS A 196 32.54 4.78 -14.99
CA LYS A 196 32.06 3.77 -15.95
C LYS A 196 30.54 3.85 -16.12
N PRO A 197 30.03 4.89 -16.81
CA PRO A 197 28.59 5.11 -16.93
C PRO A 197 27.84 3.95 -17.61
N GLY A 198 28.47 3.18 -18.49
CA GLY A 198 27.88 1.99 -19.10
C GLY A 198 27.52 0.89 -18.11
N ILE A 199 28.25 0.76 -17.00
CA ILE A 199 27.94 -0.22 -15.95
C ILE A 199 26.68 0.20 -15.16
N MET A 200 26.41 1.50 -15.06
CA MET A 200 25.22 1.99 -14.36
C MET A 200 23.90 1.53 -14.99
N VAL A 201 23.90 1.25 -16.30
CA VAL A 201 22.72 0.70 -16.98
C VAL A 201 22.33 -0.66 -16.37
N PHE A 202 23.31 -1.49 -16.04
CA PHE A 202 23.06 -2.79 -15.41
C PHE A 202 22.51 -2.68 -13.99
N ALA A 203 22.71 -1.54 -13.30
CA ALA A 203 22.13 -1.28 -11.99
C ALA A 203 20.59 -1.22 -11.99
N PHE A 204 20.01 -1.02 -13.17
CA PHE A 204 18.55 -0.99 -13.32
C PHE A 204 17.94 -2.37 -13.59
N ILE A 205 18.75 -3.40 -13.93
CA ILE A 205 18.22 -4.76 -14.17
C ILE A 205 17.43 -5.30 -12.95
N PRO A 206 17.88 -5.13 -11.70
CA PRO A 206 17.12 -5.59 -10.53
C PRO A 206 15.73 -4.97 -10.39
N TYR A 207 15.46 -3.80 -11.01
CA TYR A 207 14.12 -3.22 -11.02
C TYR A 207 13.09 -4.08 -11.77
N LEU A 208 13.51 -5.00 -12.63
CA LEU A 208 12.62 -5.99 -13.24
C LEU A 208 11.97 -6.91 -12.20
N SER A 209 12.58 -7.05 -11.01
CA SER A 209 12.00 -7.79 -9.88
C SER A 209 10.92 -7.01 -9.12
N TRP A 210 10.70 -5.72 -9.44
CA TRP A 210 9.79 -4.84 -8.73
C TRP A 210 8.36 -5.38 -8.57
N PRO A 211 7.73 -6.02 -9.58
CA PRO A 211 6.40 -6.60 -9.42
C PRO A 211 6.30 -7.63 -8.29
N TRP A 212 7.33 -8.49 -8.16
CA TRP A 212 7.40 -9.52 -7.10
C TRP A 212 7.68 -8.91 -5.73
N LEU A 213 8.58 -7.92 -5.68
CA LEU A 213 8.88 -7.19 -4.45
C LEU A 213 7.65 -6.44 -3.95
N HIS A 214 6.90 -5.78 -4.83
CA HIS A 214 5.67 -5.09 -4.48
C HIS A 214 4.60 -6.06 -3.97
N ALA A 215 4.39 -7.20 -4.65
CA ALA A 215 3.46 -8.22 -4.17
C ALA A 215 3.84 -8.72 -2.77
N ARG A 216 5.14 -8.95 -2.53
CA ARG A 216 5.66 -9.39 -1.23
C ARG A 216 5.46 -8.35 -0.13
N MET A 217 5.63 -7.05 -0.46
CA MET A 217 5.32 -5.95 0.47
C MET A 217 3.85 -5.96 0.86
N ARG A 218 2.93 -6.09 -0.11
CA ARG A 218 1.49 -6.17 0.16
C ARG A 218 1.10 -7.40 0.98
N MET A 219 1.66 -8.56 0.65
CA MET A 219 1.45 -9.78 1.44
C MET A 219 1.86 -9.58 2.90
N TYR A 220 3.03 -9.01 3.16
CA TYR A 220 3.51 -8.75 4.51
C TYR A 220 2.60 -7.76 5.27
N GLN A 221 2.18 -6.69 4.59
CA GLN A 221 1.30 -5.68 5.15
C GLN A 221 -0.07 -6.24 5.51
N HIS A 222 -0.70 -6.95 4.58
CA HIS A 222 -2.05 -7.50 4.74
C HIS A 222 -2.10 -8.71 5.67
N ASN A 223 -1.10 -9.60 5.67
CA ASN A 223 -1.00 -10.71 6.64
C ASN A 223 -0.73 -10.24 8.08
N GLY A 224 -0.21 -9.05 8.24
CA GLY A 224 0.11 -8.51 9.55
C GLY A 224 -1.05 -7.80 10.24
N LEU A 225 -2.19 -7.60 9.57
CA LEU A 225 -3.34 -6.89 10.13
C LEU A 225 -4.03 -7.74 11.21
N ALA A 226 -4.45 -7.09 12.28
CA ALA A 226 -5.35 -7.70 13.25
C ALA A 226 -6.27 -6.64 13.85
N VAL A 227 -7.49 -7.03 14.14
CA VAL A 227 -8.50 -6.21 14.82
C VAL A 227 -9.00 -7.03 16.00
N ALA A 228 -8.89 -6.47 17.20
CA ALA A 228 -9.33 -7.14 18.43
C ALA A 228 -8.74 -8.56 18.65
N GLY A 229 -7.52 -8.80 18.16
CA GLY A 229 -6.88 -10.12 18.25
C GLY A 229 -7.17 -11.08 17.08
N ILE A 230 -8.17 -10.79 16.25
CA ILE A 230 -8.46 -11.56 15.03
C ILE A 230 -7.43 -11.17 13.97
N LYS A 231 -6.61 -12.15 13.56
CA LYS A 231 -5.55 -11.94 12.56
C LYS A 231 -6.09 -12.12 11.15
N SER A 232 -5.65 -11.28 10.24
CA SER A 232 -5.90 -11.44 8.81
C SER A 232 -5.02 -12.52 8.19
N SER A 233 -5.49 -13.08 7.08
CA SER A 233 -4.72 -13.88 6.15
C SER A 233 -4.81 -13.26 4.75
N CYS A 234 -3.72 -13.37 3.97
CA CYS A 234 -3.69 -12.82 2.62
C CYS A 234 -3.25 -13.91 1.63
N SER A 235 -4.12 -14.22 0.68
CA SER A 235 -3.91 -15.26 -0.34
C SER A 235 -3.20 -14.74 -1.60
N LEU A 236 -2.61 -13.54 -1.59
CA LEU A 236 -1.83 -13.02 -2.70
C LEU A 236 -0.66 -13.94 -3.05
N THR A 237 -0.41 -14.11 -4.34
CA THR A 237 0.78 -14.78 -4.85
C THR A 237 1.86 -13.78 -5.23
N LYS A 238 3.12 -14.21 -5.23
CA LYS A 238 4.26 -13.35 -5.62
C LYS A 238 4.16 -12.79 -7.04
N GLY A 239 3.47 -13.49 -7.95
CA GLY A 239 3.26 -13.08 -9.34
C GLY A 239 2.01 -12.22 -9.58
N SER A 240 1.21 -11.91 -8.55
CA SER A 240 -0.10 -11.27 -8.70
C SER A 240 -0.07 -9.96 -9.46
N PHE A 241 1.02 -9.21 -9.40
CA PHE A 241 1.13 -7.90 -10.05
C PHE A 241 1.94 -7.91 -11.36
N PHE A 242 2.60 -9.03 -11.69
CA PHE A 242 3.50 -9.13 -12.84
C PHE A 242 2.84 -8.66 -14.14
N LEU A 243 1.68 -9.22 -14.48
CA LEU A 243 0.97 -8.86 -15.72
C LEU A 243 0.62 -7.37 -15.79
N SER A 244 0.21 -6.76 -14.67
CA SER A 244 -0.13 -5.33 -14.64
C SER A 244 1.09 -4.45 -14.90
N TYR A 245 2.23 -4.78 -14.29
CA TYR A 245 3.49 -4.08 -14.54
C TYR A 245 4.02 -4.32 -15.94
N PHE A 246 3.89 -5.54 -16.46
CA PHE A 246 4.32 -5.90 -17.80
C PHE A 246 3.57 -5.11 -18.88
N ILE A 247 2.23 -5.05 -18.80
CA ILE A 247 1.40 -4.27 -19.74
C ILE A 247 1.82 -2.80 -19.74
N ILE A 248 2.02 -2.20 -18.56
CA ILE A 248 2.40 -0.79 -18.45
C ILE A 248 3.82 -0.56 -18.96
N GLY A 249 4.76 -1.44 -18.60
CA GLY A 249 6.13 -1.37 -19.07
C GLY A 249 6.20 -1.49 -20.60
N LEU A 250 5.44 -2.42 -21.17
CA LEU A 250 5.35 -2.59 -22.63
C LEU A 250 4.74 -1.37 -23.32
N SER A 251 3.65 -0.80 -22.80
CA SER A 251 3.02 0.40 -23.35
C SER A 251 3.97 1.60 -23.33
N LEU A 252 4.72 1.77 -22.24
CA LEU A 252 5.72 2.83 -22.13
C LEU A 252 6.89 2.60 -23.08
N LEU A 253 7.37 1.37 -23.21
CA LEU A 253 8.44 1.01 -24.15
C LEU A 253 8.04 1.31 -25.59
N ILE A 254 6.84 0.90 -26.00
CA ILE A 254 6.31 1.18 -27.35
C ILE A 254 6.24 2.70 -27.58
N PHE A 255 5.74 3.45 -26.61
CA PHE A 255 5.68 4.91 -26.71
C PHE A 255 7.07 5.54 -26.87
N VAL A 256 8.05 5.15 -26.03
CA VAL A 256 9.43 5.65 -26.11
C VAL A 256 10.07 5.28 -27.46
N MET A 257 9.83 4.07 -27.95
CA MET A 257 10.32 3.65 -29.28
C MET A 257 9.71 4.47 -30.41
N LEU A 258 8.40 4.74 -30.37
CA LEU A 258 7.73 5.55 -31.41
C LEU A 258 8.25 6.99 -31.40
N VAL A 259 8.40 7.62 -30.24
CA VAL A 259 8.95 8.97 -30.12
C VAL A 259 10.41 9.00 -30.54
N GLY A 260 11.21 8.01 -30.09
CA GLY A 260 12.62 7.88 -30.46
C GLY A 260 12.82 7.69 -31.93
N MET A 261 12.01 6.85 -32.59
CA MET A 261 12.03 6.67 -34.04
C MET A 261 11.66 7.96 -34.79
N GLY A 262 10.60 8.65 -34.36
CA GLY A 262 10.17 9.92 -34.93
C GLY A 262 11.26 10.99 -34.81
N THR A 263 11.89 11.13 -33.67
CA THR A 263 13.00 12.07 -33.46
C THR A 263 14.24 11.68 -34.29
N ALA A 264 14.56 10.38 -34.37
CA ALA A 264 15.69 9.90 -35.20
C ALA A 264 15.47 10.19 -36.71
N ILE A 265 14.26 9.95 -37.23
CA ILE A 265 13.90 10.28 -38.60
C ILE A 265 14.01 11.79 -38.82
N PHE A 266 13.49 12.60 -37.89
CA PHE A 266 13.58 14.05 -37.98
C PHE A 266 15.04 14.52 -38.06
N PHE A 267 15.92 14.09 -37.14
CA PHE A 267 17.34 14.46 -37.20
C PHE A 267 18.08 13.90 -38.43
N ALA A 268 17.74 12.68 -38.88
CA ALA A 268 18.31 12.10 -40.07
C ALA A 268 18.01 12.92 -41.33
N SER A 269 16.84 13.56 -41.38
CA SER A 269 16.47 14.45 -42.50
C SER A 269 17.39 15.66 -42.64
N PHE A 270 18.06 16.07 -41.57
CA PHE A 270 19.00 17.22 -41.60
C PHE A 270 20.48 16.80 -41.63
N LYS A 271 20.79 15.50 -41.54
CA LYS A 271 22.19 15.01 -41.44
C LYS A 271 23.10 15.50 -42.57
N ASN A 272 22.55 15.67 -43.79
CA ASN A 272 23.28 16.08 -44.98
C ASN A 272 23.09 17.57 -45.33
N HIS A 273 22.44 18.36 -44.50
CA HIS A 273 22.18 19.77 -44.71
C HIS A 273 23.16 20.62 -43.87
N ALA A 274 23.51 21.81 -44.37
CA ALA A 274 24.32 22.75 -43.62
C ALA A 274 23.59 23.16 -42.35
N ALA A 275 24.36 23.47 -41.29
CA ALA A 275 23.79 23.93 -39.99
C ALA A 275 22.87 25.13 -40.15
N GLU A 276 23.12 25.97 -41.18
CA GLU A 276 22.28 27.11 -41.56
C GLU A 276 20.87 26.69 -41.97
N SER A 277 20.74 25.61 -42.78
CA SER A 277 19.44 25.08 -43.21
C SER A 277 18.61 24.56 -42.04
N TYR A 278 19.27 23.93 -41.04
CA TYR A 278 18.60 23.53 -39.79
C TYR A 278 18.11 24.72 -38.99
N ARG A 279 18.93 25.77 -38.86
CA ARG A 279 18.57 26.99 -38.12
C ARG A 279 17.38 27.70 -38.78
N ILE A 280 17.41 27.88 -40.10
CA ILE A 280 16.32 28.49 -40.84
C ILE A 280 15.03 27.68 -40.70
N PHE A 281 15.12 26.35 -40.79
CA PHE A 281 13.96 25.48 -40.56
C PHE A 281 13.40 25.64 -39.14
N MET A 282 14.24 25.60 -38.10
CA MET A 282 13.79 25.75 -36.71
C MET A 282 13.17 27.12 -36.46
N GLU A 283 13.73 28.20 -37.04
CA GLU A 283 13.15 29.54 -36.93
C GLU A 283 11.80 29.64 -37.64
N ALA A 284 11.69 29.10 -38.85
CA ALA A 284 10.45 29.16 -39.67
C ALA A 284 9.30 28.32 -39.04
N TYR A 285 9.61 27.17 -38.45
CA TYR A 285 8.61 26.20 -38.00
C TYR A 285 8.51 26.06 -36.47
N SER A 286 9.20 26.89 -35.68
CA SER A 286 9.17 26.86 -34.22
C SER A 286 7.75 26.96 -33.67
N TRP A 287 6.87 27.75 -34.30
CA TRP A 287 5.48 27.91 -33.94
C TRP A 287 4.64 26.62 -34.06
N VAL A 288 5.06 25.63 -34.86
CA VAL A 288 4.47 24.28 -34.95
C VAL A 288 5.22 23.29 -34.06
N LEU A 289 6.57 23.34 -34.08
CA LEU A 289 7.42 22.37 -33.40
C LEU A 289 7.30 22.46 -31.88
N ILE A 290 7.20 23.67 -31.32
CA ILE A 290 7.03 23.87 -29.88
C ILE A 290 5.69 23.30 -29.39
N PRO A 291 4.53 23.64 -29.99
CA PRO A 291 3.26 23.01 -29.63
C PRO A 291 3.24 21.49 -29.85
N ALA A 292 3.85 20.99 -30.92
CA ALA A 292 3.95 19.57 -31.18
C ALA A 292 4.78 18.85 -30.12
N GLY A 293 5.92 19.41 -29.71
CA GLY A 293 6.72 18.89 -28.60
C GLY A 293 5.94 18.89 -27.29
N PHE A 294 5.19 19.95 -27.00
CA PHE A 294 4.32 20.02 -25.84
C PHE A 294 3.22 18.95 -25.89
N LEU A 295 2.61 18.72 -27.05
CA LEU A 295 1.62 17.66 -27.25
C LEU A 295 2.21 16.26 -26.97
N VAL A 296 3.44 15.99 -27.42
CA VAL A 296 4.13 14.72 -27.13
C VAL A 296 4.33 14.55 -25.63
N VAL A 297 4.74 15.60 -24.91
CA VAL A 297 4.87 15.56 -23.45
C VAL A 297 3.53 15.30 -22.77
N LEU A 298 2.46 15.94 -23.22
CA LEU A 298 1.10 15.70 -22.71
C LEU A 298 0.64 14.25 -22.95
N LEU A 299 0.90 13.70 -24.13
CA LEU A 299 0.59 12.31 -24.46
C LEU A 299 1.38 11.33 -23.58
N ALA A 300 2.69 11.57 -23.39
CA ALA A 300 3.53 10.79 -22.49
C ALA A 300 2.96 10.80 -21.06
N TYR A 301 2.59 11.97 -20.60
CA TYR A 301 2.00 12.12 -19.28
C TYR A 301 0.63 11.42 -19.15
N ALA A 302 -0.21 11.49 -20.17
CA ALA A 302 -1.50 10.80 -20.20
C ALA A 302 -1.33 9.27 -20.15
N ILE A 303 -0.35 8.73 -20.88
CA ILE A 303 0.01 7.29 -20.85
C ILE A 303 0.52 6.91 -19.45
N PHE A 304 1.41 7.70 -18.86
CA PHE A 304 1.92 7.49 -17.52
C PHE A 304 0.78 7.53 -16.47
N LEU A 305 -0.12 8.52 -16.55
CA LEU A 305 -1.26 8.65 -15.67
C LEU A 305 -2.21 7.45 -15.80
N SER A 306 -2.49 7.02 -17.02
CA SER A 306 -3.32 5.83 -17.31
C SER A 306 -2.70 4.58 -16.70
N GLY A 307 -1.41 4.34 -16.94
CA GLY A 307 -0.67 3.21 -16.40
C GLY A 307 -0.61 3.21 -14.87
N SER A 308 -0.29 4.36 -14.27
CA SER A 308 -0.23 4.50 -12.81
C SER A 308 -1.60 4.27 -12.14
N THR A 309 -2.67 4.75 -12.76
CA THR A 309 -4.04 4.53 -12.31
C THR A 309 -4.44 3.06 -12.41
N LEU A 310 -4.09 2.40 -13.53
CA LEU A 310 -4.33 0.97 -13.71
C LEU A 310 -3.62 0.14 -12.61
N LEU A 311 -2.37 0.46 -12.32
CA LEU A 311 -1.64 -0.18 -11.23
C LEU A 311 -2.33 0.02 -9.89
N GLN A 312 -2.69 1.25 -9.55
CA GLN A 312 -3.38 1.56 -8.29
C GLN A 312 -4.66 0.74 -8.14
N VAL A 313 -5.51 0.71 -9.17
CA VAL A 313 -6.77 -0.05 -9.17
C VAL A 313 -6.52 -1.55 -9.04
N LYS A 314 -5.62 -2.12 -9.87
CA LYS A 314 -5.33 -3.57 -9.85
C LYS A 314 -4.69 -4.02 -8.53
N ILE A 315 -3.75 -3.22 -7.99
CA ILE A 315 -3.12 -3.52 -6.71
C ILE A 315 -4.13 -3.41 -5.58
N TRP A 316 -4.96 -2.36 -5.57
CA TRP A 316 -5.99 -2.15 -4.56
C TRP A 316 -6.98 -3.31 -4.53
N ASN A 317 -7.64 -3.60 -5.65
CA ASN A 317 -8.64 -4.67 -5.73
C ASN A 317 -8.02 -6.03 -5.39
N LYS A 318 -6.88 -6.40 -5.99
CA LYS A 318 -6.23 -7.69 -5.72
C LYS A 318 -5.79 -7.83 -4.27
N SER A 319 -5.29 -6.76 -3.64
CA SER A 319 -4.81 -6.83 -2.26
C SER A 319 -5.97 -7.00 -1.27
N TRP A 320 -7.06 -6.24 -1.44
CA TRP A 320 -8.20 -6.33 -0.55
C TRP A 320 -9.00 -7.62 -0.75
N ASN A 321 -9.25 -8.04 -1.99
CA ASN A 321 -9.97 -9.29 -2.29
C ASN A 321 -9.19 -10.56 -1.85
N ALA A 322 -7.87 -10.45 -1.73
CA ALA A 322 -7.04 -11.51 -1.20
C ALA A 322 -6.94 -11.51 0.34
N THR A 323 -7.46 -10.47 1.00
CA THR A 323 -7.37 -10.32 2.46
C THR A 323 -8.64 -10.85 3.10
N ARG A 324 -8.50 -11.78 4.02
CA ARG A 324 -9.60 -12.41 4.76
C ARG A 324 -9.35 -12.35 6.25
N PHE A 325 -10.39 -12.09 7.01
CA PHE A 325 -10.43 -12.32 8.45
C PHE A 325 -11.36 -13.49 8.75
N PRO A 326 -11.16 -14.23 9.84
CA PRO A 326 -12.10 -15.25 10.27
C PRO A 326 -13.54 -14.67 10.38
N GLY A 327 -14.46 -15.20 9.58
CA GLY A 327 -15.86 -14.74 9.52
C GLY A 327 -16.11 -13.42 8.77
N VAL A 328 -15.08 -12.80 8.16
CA VAL A 328 -15.25 -11.55 7.39
C VAL A 328 -14.47 -11.63 6.08
N GLU A 329 -15.15 -11.47 4.97
CA GLU A 329 -14.57 -11.33 3.64
C GLU A 329 -14.63 -9.88 3.19
N ILE A 330 -13.55 -9.43 2.55
CA ILE A 330 -13.47 -8.07 2.00
C ILE A 330 -13.58 -8.19 0.49
N ASP A 331 -14.52 -7.46 -0.09
CA ASP A 331 -14.72 -7.38 -1.52
C ASP A 331 -14.45 -5.95 -2.01
N SER A 332 -13.62 -5.81 -3.04
CA SER A 332 -13.21 -4.52 -3.59
C SER A 332 -13.29 -4.51 -5.10
N HIS A 333 -14.14 -3.65 -5.64
CA HIS A 333 -14.42 -3.49 -7.06
C HIS A 333 -14.23 -2.05 -7.54
N LEU A 334 -13.03 -1.50 -7.34
CA LEU A 334 -12.70 -0.16 -7.81
C LEU A 334 -12.71 -0.13 -9.35
N PRO A 335 -13.62 0.63 -10.02
CA PRO A 335 -13.70 0.69 -11.47
C PRO A 335 -12.59 1.57 -12.06
N TYR A 336 -11.84 1.02 -13.03
CA TYR A 336 -10.69 1.70 -13.62
C TYR A 336 -11.06 3.00 -14.31
N ILE A 337 -12.05 2.97 -15.19
CA ILE A 337 -12.42 4.12 -16.04
C ILE A 337 -12.89 5.31 -15.18
N ALA A 338 -13.81 5.07 -14.24
CA ALA A 338 -14.31 6.12 -13.36
C ALA A 338 -13.21 6.68 -12.46
N TYR A 339 -12.33 5.80 -11.96
CA TYR A 339 -11.19 6.23 -11.15
C TYR A 339 -10.16 7.02 -11.96
N TYR A 340 -9.91 6.66 -13.23
CA TYR A 340 -9.04 7.40 -14.15
C TYR A 340 -9.56 8.83 -14.38
N PHE A 341 -10.84 8.98 -14.73
CA PHE A 341 -11.43 10.30 -14.92
C PHE A 341 -11.47 11.14 -13.64
N LEU A 342 -11.66 10.51 -12.48
CA LEU A 342 -11.53 11.17 -11.19
C LEU A 342 -10.11 11.71 -10.99
N GLN A 343 -9.09 10.90 -11.28
CA GLN A 343 -7.68 11.32 -11.16
C GLN A 343 -7.34 12.44 -12.15
N LEU A 344 -7.81 12.34 -13.39
CA LEU A 344 -7.59 13.36 -14.42
C LEU A 344 -8.24 14.70 -14.03
N LYS A 345 -9.50 14.67 -13.57
CA LYS A 345 -10.20 15.84 -13.04
C LYS A 345 -9.43 16.46 -11.86
N ASN A 346 -9.02 15.66 -10.89
CA ASN A 346 -8.30 16.10 -9.71
C ASN A 346 -6.96 16.74 -10.09
N LEU A 347 -6.25 16.15 -11.05
CA LEU A 347 -5.00 16.69 -11.57
C LEU A 347 -5.23 18.05 -12.22
N PHE A 348 -6.17 18.12 -13.17
CA PHE A 348 -6.49 19.36 -13.90
C PHE A 348 -6.84 20.50 -12.94
N LEU A 349 -7.75 20.25 -11.99
CA LEU A 349 -8.14 21.26 -11.01
C LEU A 349 -6.99 21.63 -10.05
N THR A 350 -6.13 20.67 -9.70
CA THR A 350 -4.96 20.97 -8.86
C THR A 350 -3.94 21.83 -9.59
N LEU A 351 -3.70 21.60 -10.88
CA LEU A 351 -2.84 22.45 -11.70
C LEU A 351 -3.44 23.83 -11.91
N LEU A 352 -4.72 23.93 -12.25
CA LEU A 352 -5.43 25.18 -12.47
C LEU A 352 -5.43 26.07 -11.20
N THR A 353 -5.50 25.46 -10.02
CA THR A 353 -5.51 26.18 -8.73
C THR A 353 -4.13 26.29 -8.07
N LEU A 354 -3.06 26.03 -8.81
CA LEU A 354 -1.67 26.03 -8.29
C LEU A 354 -1.50 25.20 -7.01
N GLY A 355 -2.20 24.05 -6.94
CA GLY A 355 -2.13 23.12 -5.80
C GLY A 355 -3.20 23.32 -4.71
N LEU A 356 -3.97 24.41 -4.72
CA LEU A 356 -4.99 24.66 -3.69
C LEU A 356 -6.16 23.67 -3.72
N TYR A 357 -6.40 23.01 -4.86
CA TYR A 357 -7.42 21.97 -4.97
C TYR A 357 -7.00 20.62 -4.36
N ARG A 358 -5.72 20.43 -4.02
CA ARG A 358 -5.18 19.15 -3.50
C ARG A 358 -5.98 18.54 -2.33
N PRO A 359 -6.44 19.29 -1.31
CA PRO A 359 -7.27 18.74 -0.23
C PRO A 359 -8.58 18.14 -0.71
N PHE A 360 -9.25 18.79 -1.65
CA PHE A 360 -10.49 18.27 -2.26
C PHE A 360 -10.21 16.98 -3.05
N ALA A 361 -9.11 16.96 -3.82
CA ALA A 361 -8.69 15.78 -4.56
C ALA A 361 -8.45 14.57 -3.65
N VAL A 362 -7.76 14.76 -2.51
CA VAL A 362 -7.49 13.71 -1.53
C VAL A 362 -8.78 13.15 -0.94
N VAL A 363 -9.72 14.02 -0.54
CA VAL A 363 -11.03 13.62 -0.01
C VAL A 363 -11.86 12.87 -1.06
N ASN A 364 -11.87 13.34 -2.32
CA ASN A 364 -12.60 12.70 -3.40
C ASN A 364 -12.08 11.29 -3.69
N VAL A 365 -10.75 11.13 -3.76
CA VAL A 365 -10.10 9.83 -3.97
C VAL A 365 -10.38 8.87 -2.81
N TYR A 366 -10.28 9.36 -1.58
CA TYR A 366 -10.51 8.55 -0.38
C TYR A 366 -11.96 8.06 -0.32
N ARG A 367 -12.92 8.96 -0.50
CA ARG A 367 -14.36 8.63 -0.56
C ARG A 367 -14.67 7.63 -1.67
N PHE A 368 -14.14 7.87 -2.87
CA PHE A 368 -14.36 6.99 -4.02
C PHE A 368 -13.85 5.56 -3.77
N ARG A 369 -12.66 5.42 -3.14
CA ARG A 369 -12.11 4.10 -2.79
C ARG A 369 -12.97 3.38 -1.75
N LEU A 370 -13.47 4.08 -0.72
CA LEU A 370 -14.32 3.46 0.30
C LEU A 370 -15.67 3.02 -0.25
N GLN A 371 -16.26 3.78 -1.17
CA GLN A 371 -17.54 3.44 -1.81
C GLN A 371 -17.49 2.15 -2.66
N HIS A 372 -16.29 1.68 -3.02
CA HIS A 372 -16.09 0.48 -3.83
C HIS A 372 -15.41 -0.66 -3.04
N VAL A 373 -15.56 -0.63 -1.73
CA VAL A 373 -15.13 -1.72 -0.82
C VAL A 373 -16.34 -2.10 0.00
N SER A 374 -16.62 -3.39 0.09
CA SER A 374 -17.64 -3.94 0.99
C SER A 374 -17.05 -5.04 1.87
N LEU A 375 -17.63 -5.22 3.04
CA LEU A 375 -17.28 -6.28 3.97
C LEU A 375 -18.49 -7.20 4.10
N LYS A 376 -18.30 -8.48 3.81
CA LYS A 376 -19.31 -9.54 3.99
C LYS A 376 -18.98 -10.27 5.28
N ALA A 377 -19.87 -10.19 6.26
CA ALA A 377 -19.67 -10.82 7.56
C ALA A 377 -20.95 -11.46 8.06
N VAL A 378 -20.83 -12.59 8.71
CA VAL A 378 -21.90 -13.21 9.47
C VAL A 378 -21.90 -12.62 10.87
N GLY A 379 -22.93 -11.84 11.22
CA GLY A 379 -23.09 -11.32 12.57
C GLY A 379 -21.91 -10.45 13.07
N LEU A 380 -21.51 -9.42 12.30
CA LEU A 380 -20.39 -8.53 12.67
C LEU A 380 -20.54 -7.98 14.11
N GLU A 381 -21.74 -7.62 14.52
CA GLU A 381 -22.01 -7.11 15.87
C GLU A 381 -21.77 -8.18 16.94
N GLN A 382 -22.14 -9.43 16.67
CA GLN A 382 -21.89 -10.55 17.59
C GLN A 382 -20.40 -10.85 17.70
N LEU A 383 -19.66 -10.85 16.58
CA LEU A 383 -18.20 -11.01 16.57
C LEU A 383 -17.53 -9.91 17.40
N LEU A 384 -17.94 -8.66 17.23
CA LEU A 384 -17.42 -7.53 18.01
C LEU A 384 -17.82 -7.61 19.48
N ALA A 385 -19.05 -8.00 19.81
CA ALA A 385 -19.50 -8.18 21.18
C ALA A 385 -18.73 -9.29 21.91
N MET A 386 -18.49 -10.44 21.24
CA MET A 386 -17.65 -11.51 21.80
C MET A 386 -16.22 -11.03 22.07
N GLN A 387 -15.64 -10.23 21.16
CA GLN A 387 -14.31 -9.67 21.35
C GLN A 387 -14.26 -8.65 22.49
N HIS A 388 -15.29 -7.81 22.64
CA HIS A 388 -15.39 -6.91 23.79
C HIS A 388 -15.45 -7.70 25.11
N ALA A 389 -16.23 -8.78 25.17
CA ALA A 389 -16.31 -9.64 26.35
C ALA A 389 -14.96 -10.30 26.67
N GLN A 390 -14.23 -10.82 25.67
CA GLN A 390 -12.90 -11.41 25.85
C GLN A 390 -11.89 -10.39 26.37
N VAL A 391 -11.85 -9.17 25.79
CA VAL A 391 -10.96 -8.08 26.24
C VAL A 391 -11.30 -7.66 27.68
N ALA A 392 -12.58 -7.58 28.03
CA ALA A 392 -13.02 -7.25 29.37
C ALA A 392 -12.63 -8.33 30.40
N GLN A 393 -12.73 -9.62 30.05
CA GLN A 393 -12.29 -10.73 30.86
C GLN A 393 -10.77 -10.76 31.07
N ALA A 394 -10.00 -10.56 29.98
CA ALA A 394 -8.55 -10.46 30.04
C ALA A 394 -8.09 -9.27 30.90
N GLY A 395 -8.83 -8.15 30.89
CA GLY A 395 -8.60 -7.00 31.76
C GLY A 395 -8.79 -7.30 33.23
N LYS A 396 -9.78 -8.12 33.56
CA LYS A 396 -10.06 -8.55 34.97
C LYS A 396 -9.04 -9.56 35.49
N SER A 397 -8.47 -10.39 34.62
CA SER A 397 -7.47 -11.41 35.01
C SER A 397 -6.05 -10.84 35.18
N GLY A 398 -5.84 -9.54 35.07
CA GLY A 398 -4.50 -8.92 35.10
C GLY A 398 -3.57 -9.33 33.96
N GLN A 399 -4.03 -10.21 33.10
CA GLN A 399 -3.35 -10.66 31.88
C GLN A 399 -3.61 -9.76 30.67
N VAL A 400 -4.15 -8.55 30.88
CA VAL A 400 -3.89 -7.50 29.89
C VAL A 400 -2.39 -7.32 29.94
N GLY A 401 -1.70 -8.13 29.13
CA GLY A 401 -0.39 -7.80 28.71
C GLY A 401 -0.51 -6.36 28.20
N GLN A 402 -0.21 -5.39 29.04
CA GLN A 402 0.60 -4.30 28.59
C GLN A 402 1.59 -5.03 27.71
N ALA A 403 1.32 -5.06 26.40
CA ALA A 403 2.38 -5.23 25.46
C ALA A 403 3.37 -4.19 25.92
N SER A 404 4.27 -4.64 26.79
CA SER A 404 5.36 -3.87 27.38
C SER A 404 5.96 -3.25 26.17
N GLY A 405 5.63 -1.98 26.01
CA GLY A 405 5.92 -1.28 24.81
C GLY A 405 7.39 -1.43 24.60
N ASP A 406 7.75 -2.06 23.53
CA ASP A 406 8.97 -1.76 22.84
C ASP A 406 8.76 -0.29 22.42
N SER A 407 8.94 0.61 23.40
CA SER A 407 8.77 2.06 23.25
C SER A 407 9.75 2.61 22.20
N SER A 408 10.80 1.85 21.90
CA SER A 408 11.71 2.09 20.80
C SER A 408 11.06 1.90 19.42
N ALA A 409 10.00 1.09 19.29
CA ALA A 409 9.29 0.87 18.02
C ALA A 409 8.41 2.06 17.62
N ASP A 410 8.03 2.92 18.55
CA ASP A 410 7.18 4.08 18.27
C ASP A 410 7.96 5.30 17.73
N LEU A 411 9.30 5.21 17.64
CA LEU A 411 10.17 6.35 17.25
C LEU A 411 9.98 6.82 15.80
N PHE A 412 9.48 5.98 14.89
CA PHE A 412 9.40 6.33 13.47
C PHE A 412 7.98 6.24 12.92
N GLY A 413 7.23 7.32 13.06
CA GLY A 413 5.92 7.48 12.42
C GLY A 413 6.03 7.83 10.93
N PHE A 414 6.58 6.96 10.09
CA PHE A 414 6.54 7.15 8.65
C PHE A 414 5.12 6.97 8.12
N ASP A 415 4.71 7.87 7.23
CA ASP A 415 3.41 7.80 6.59
C ASP A 415 3.45 6.82 5.43
N LEU A 416 2.89 5.65 5.64
CA LEU A 416 2.52 4.71 4.60
C LEU A 416 1.05 4.92 4.22
N SER A 417 0.61 6.17 4.11
CA SER A 417 -0.75 6.47 3.63
C SER A 417 -0.88 5.96 2.19
N TRP A 418 -1.67 4.95 2.09
CA TRP A 418 -2.11 4.20 0.91
C TRP A 418 -2.93 5.05 -0.04
#